data_dcdc52d78901003130521977f0ef6277
#
_entry.id   dcdc52d78901003130521977f0ef6277
#
_cell.length_a   1.000
_cell.length_b   1.000
_cell.length_c   1.000
_cell.angle_alpha   90.00
_cell.angle_beta   90.00
_cell.angle_gamma   90.00
#
_symmetry.space_group_name_H-M   'P 1'
#
loop_
_entity.id
_entity.type
_entity.pdbx_description
1 polymer ?
#
loop_
_entity_poly.entity_id
_entity_poly.type
_entity_poly.pdbx_seq_one_letter_code
_entity_poly.pdbx_strand_id
1 'polypeptide(L)'
;MTYRVVVLGGFGHFGARIVRALAATAQLQVIAAGRHPGDVAARWPDVAPGRIACCRLDIDASDFAAQLAATAADAVVHTAGPFQGQDYAVAHTCLQAGMHYIDLADGRAFVRDFPSAVDAAARQAQRVAISGASTLPALSSAVIDALLPRFSALHGIRMVIAPAQGTPLGLATVRAVLSYCGTPFTWLHEGRWQTVVGWARPTRVQFAQLAPRLASPCDVPDHDLLPQRYPGVQSVQFRAALEVPFLQRCLAGVAWLRQHGVPLPMARLAEVFARAARWFDRFGTDLGGMRVELRGMSHPQAGDPRPLRLQWDLTAAMLHGPEIPCFAAILLVRKLAAGQALPIGAHACMGLLTRAEFEQEFAAWQMVTELLEVPV
;
A
#
# COMPACT_ATOMS: atom_id res chain seq x y z
N MET A 1 -18.88 -21.66 11.95
CA MET A 1 -18.98 -20.33 12.62
C MET A 1 -18.72 -19.26 11.57
N THR A 2 -19.44 -18.14 11.63
CA THR A 2 -19.22 -17.02 10.69
C THR A 2 -18.08 -16.16 11.23
N TYR A 3 -17.04 -15.92 10.44
CA TYR A 3 -15.90 -15.07 10.82
C TYR A 3 -16.29 -13.59 10.68
N ARG A 4 -16.13 -12.82 11.74
CA ARG A 4 -16.53 -11.41 11.79
C ARG A 4 -15.33 -10.48 11.59
N VAL A 5 -15.48 -9.49 10.72
CA VAL A 5 -14.41 -8.51 10.44
C VAL A 5 -14.95 -7.10 10.55
N VAL A 6 -14.30 -6.28 11.37
CA VAL A 6 -14.52 -4.84 11.40
C VAL A 6 -13.55 -4.16 10.43
N VAL A 7 -14.06 -3.29 9.57
CA VAL A 7 -13.24 -2.42 8.72
C VAL A 7 -13.36 -0.98 9.25
N LEU A 8 -12.35 -0.54 10.01
CA LEU A 8 -12.22 0.85 10.48
C LEU A 8 -11.92 1.76 9.29
N GLY A 9 -12.70 2.82 9.12
CA GLY A 9 -12.68 3.63 7.91
C GLY A 9 -13.43 2.97 6.74
N GLY A 10 -14.35 2.04 7.02
CA GLY A 10 -15.06 1.22 6.03
C GLY A 10 -15.85 2.00 4.98
N PHE A 11 -16.21 3.25 5.22
CA PHE A 11 -16.85 4.15 4.24
C PHE A 11 -15.85 4.98 3.43
N GLY A 12 -14.56 4.90 3.75
CA GLY A 12 -13.47 5.60 3.06
C GLY A 12 -13.13 5.02 1.70
N HIS A 13 -12.13 5.62 1.05
CA HIS A 13 -11.74 5.26 -0.33
C HIS A 13 -11.30 3.79 -0.47
N PHE A 14 -10.41 3.31 0.38
CA PHE A 14 -9.94 1.92 0.38
C PHE A 14 -10.86 1.01 1.22
N GLY A 15 -11.31 1.49 2.39
CA GLY A 15 -12.17 0.71 3.28
C GLY A 15 -13.44 0.24 2.61
N ALA A 16 -14.09 1.08 1.79
CA ALA A 16 -15.32 0.69 1.10
C ALA A 16 -15.10 -0.43 0.05
N ARG A 17 -13.93 -0.47 -0.59
CA ARG A 17 -13.54 -1.56 -1.50
C ARG A 17 -13.31 -2.85 -0.75
N ILE A 18 -12.59 -2.79 0.38
CA ILE A 18 -12.35 -3.95 1.24
C ILE A 18 -13.67 -4.50 1.79
N VAL A 19 -14.56 -3.64 2.28
CA VAL A 19 -15.90 -4.04 2.74
C VAL A 19 -16.65 -4.78 1.65
N ARG A 20 -16.71 -4.23 0.43
CA ARG A 20 -17.38 -4.86 -0.72
C ARG A 20 -16.80 -6.23 -1.07
N ALA A 21 -15.46 -6.32 -1.16
CA ALA A 21 -14.76 -7.55 -1.52
C ALA A 21 -14.94 -8.65 -0.47
N LEU A 22 -14.84 -8.29 0.82
CA LEU A 22 -15.03 -9.24 1.91
C LEU A 22 -16.51 -9.67 2.04
N ALA A 23 -17.48 -8.79 1.81
CA ALA A 23 -18.90 -9.11 1.83
C ALA A 23 -19.30 -10.12 0.75
N ALA A 24 -18.54 -10.22 -0.34
CA ALA A 24 -18.74 -11.25 -1.36
C ALA A 24 -18.29 -12.66 -0.91
N THR A 25 -17.51 -12.78 0.18
CA THR A 25 -17.02 -14.05 0.71
C THR A 25 -18.03 -14.67 1.67
N ALA A 26 -18.59 -15.85 1.34
CA ALA A 26 -19.75 -16.45 2.03
C ALA A 26 -19.57 -16.61 3.55
N GLN A 27 -18.36 -16.92 4.01
CA GLN A 27 -18.05 -17.21 5.42
C GLN A 27 -17.81 -15.96 6.27
N LEU A 28 -17.81 -14.75 5.66
CA LEU A 28 -17.50 -13.50 6.34
C LEU A 28 -18.78 -12.72 6.66
N GLN A 29 -18.83 -12.15 7.85
CA GLN A 29 -19.73 -11.06 8.23
C GLN A 29 -18.90 -9.79 8.37
N VAL A 30 -19.21 -8.78 7.56
CA VAL A 30 -18.41 -7.55 7.51
C VAL A 30 -19.13 -6.43 8.27
N ILE A 31 -18.40 -5.72 9.11
CA ILE A 31 -18.88 -4.55 9.84
C ILE A 31 -18.12 -3.34 9.30
N ALA A 32 -18.80 -2.49 8.52
CA ALA A 32 -18.25 -1.22 8.07
C ALA A 32 -18.33 -0.19 9.21
N ALA A 33 -17.18 0.25 9.70
CA ALA A 33 -17.09 1.14 10.86
C ALA A 33 -16.43 2.48 10.51
N GLY A 34 -16.87 3.54 11.17
CA GLY A 34 -16.30 4.88 11.03
C GLY A 34 -17.03 5.92 11.89
N ARG A 35 -16.49 7.13 11.93
CA ARG A 35 -17.07 8.24 12.71
C ARG A 35 -18.48 8.63 12.24
N HIS A 36 -18.73 8.54 10.96
CA HIS A 36 -20.00 8.87 10.32
C HIS A 36 -20.41 7.71 9.40
N PRO A 37 -21.02 6.65 9.94
CA PRO A 37 -21.50 5.55 9.15
C PRO A 37 -22.60 6.07 8.18
N GLY A 38 -22.46 5.68 6.91
CA GLY A 38 -23.44 6.00 5.88
C GLY A 38 -24.52 4.91 5.75
N ASP A 39 -25.43 5.13 4.82
CA ASP A 39 -26.40 4.11 4.43
C ASP A 39 -25.69 2.97 3.67
N VAL A 40 -25.79 1.76 4.20
CA VAL A 40 -25.20 0.55 3.63
C VAL A 40 -25.79 0.23 2.25
N ALA A 41 -27.11 0.32 2.10
CA ALA A 41 -27.77 0.01 0.84
C ALA A 41 -27.42 1.01 -0.27
N ALA A 42 -27.30 2.28 0.06
CA ALA A 42 -26.88 3.31 -0.88
C ALA A 42 -25.40 3.19 -1.26
N ARG A 43 -24.55 2.73 -0.32
CA ARG A 43 -23.10 2.61 -0.55
C ARG A 43 -22.69 1.37 -1.32
N TRP A 44 -23.39 0.25 -1.10
CA TRP A 44 -23.13 -1.05 -1.74
C TRP A 44 -24.45 -1.67 -2.25
N PRO A 45 -25.06 -1.10 -3.30
CA PRO A 45 -26.37 -1.56 -3.81
C PRO A 45 -26.32 -2.96 -4.45
N ASP A 46 -25.12 -3.40 -4.80
CA ASP A 46 -24.86 -4.72 -5.40
C ASP A 46 -24.59 -5.84 -4.37
N VAL A 47 -24.50 -5.49 -3.08
CA VAL A 47 -24.28 -6.46 -2.01
C VAL A 47 -25.62 -6.89 -1.40
N ALA A 48 -25.81 -8.19 -1.25
CA ALA A 48 -27.05 -8.73 -0.68
C ALA A 48 -27.32 -8.19 0.74
N PRO A 49 -28.56 -7.87 1.09
CA PRO A 49 -28.94 -7.39 2.42
C PRO A 49 -28.45 -8.31 3.53
N GLY A 50 -28.01 -7.74 4.65
CA GLY A 50 -27.50 -8.48 5.81
C GLY A 50 -26.05 -8.95 5.72
N ARG A 51 -25.37 -8.80 4.58
CA ARG A 51 -23.95 -9.15 4.42
C ARG A 51 -23.02 -8.12 5.03
N ILE A 52 -23.44 -6.86 5.08
CA ILE A 52 -22.71 -5.76 5.68
C ILE A 52 -23.55 -5.21 6.84
N ALA A 53 -22.97 -5.20 8.03
CA ALA A 53 -23.45 -4.39 9.15
C ALA A 53 -22.67 -3.07 9.18
N CYS A 54 -23.21 -2.05 9.85
CA CYS A 54 -22.47 -0.83 10.08
C CYS A 54 -22.55 -0.42 11.56
N CYS A 55 -21.50 0.23 12.03
CA CYS A 55 -21.49 0.83 13.36
C CYS A 55 -20.66 2.12 13.37
N ARG A 56 -20.96 2.98 14.36
CA ARG A 56 -20.12 4.12 14.63
C ARG A 56 -18.96 3.69 15.51
N LEU A 57 -17.73 3.88 15.02
CA LEU A 57 -16.50 3.74 15.79
C LEU A 57 -15.60 4.94 15.49
N ASP A 58 -15.15 5.59 16.56
CA ASP A 58 -14.17 6.67 16.49
C ASP A 58 -12.93 6.25 17.27
N ILE A 59 -11.81 6.11 16.57
CA ILE A 59 -10.54 5.65 17.16
C ILE A 59 -10.00 6.63 18.23
N ASP A 60 -10.43 7.88 18.19
CA ASP A 60 -10.02 8.93 19.14
C ASP A 60 -10.99 9.07 20.33
N ALA A 61 -12.10 8.32 20.34
CA ALA A 61 -13.07 8.37 21.43
C ALA A 61 -12.61 7.57 22.67
N SER A 62 -12.91 8.08 23.85
CA SER A 62 -12.53 7.45 25.14
C SER A 62 -13.18 6.07 25.33
N ASP A 63 -14.31 5.80 24.71
CA ASP A 63 -15.05 4.54 24.77
C ASP A 63 -14.78 3.60 23.58
N PHE A 64 -13.80 3.93 22.72
CA PHE A 64 -13.44 3.14 21.54
C PHE A 64 -13.23 1.66 21.86
N ALA A 65 -12.47 1.36 22.92
CA ALA A 65 -12.16 -0.01 23.32
C ALA A 65 -13.44 -0.81 23.66
N ALA A 66 -14.37 -0.20 24.39
CA ALA A 66 -15.63 -0.85 24.76
C ALA A 66 -16.54 -1.06 23.54
N GLN A 67 -16.66 -0.05 22.66
CA GLN A 67 -17.44 -0.16 21.44
C GLN A 67 -16.86 -1.19 20.48
N LEU A 68 -15.53 -1.26 20.33
CA LEU A 68 -14.85 -2.26 19.51
C LEU A 68 -15.11 -3.68 20.05
N ALA A 69 -14.93 -3.89 21.36
CA ALA A 69 -15.18 -5.19 22.00
C ALA A 69 -16.63 -5.66 21.79
N ALA A 70 -17.60 -4.75 21.86
CA ALA A 70 -19.02 -5.03 21.63
C ALA A 70 -19.33 -5.56 20.22
N THR A 71 -18.45 -5.34 19.22
CA THR A 71 -18.61 -5.91 17.88
C THR A 71 -18.43 -7.42 17.84
N ALA A 72 -17.74 -8.00 18.83
CA ALA A 72 -17.35 -9.41 18.90
C ALA A 72 -16.71 -9.90 17.59
N ALA A 73 -15.85 -9.07 17.00
CA ALA A 73 -15.16 -9.39 15.77
C ALA A 73 -13.94 -10.29 16.01
N ASP A 74 -13.60 -11.10 15.01
CA ASP A 74 -12.40 -11.95 15.03
C ASP A 74 -11.16 -11.17 14.52
N ALA A 75 -11.38 -10.20 13.62
CA ALA A 75 -10.31 -9.39 13.06
C ALA A 75 -10.77 -7.95 12.78
N VAL A 76 -9.78 -7.06 12.78
CA VAL A 76 -9.93 -5.64 12.40
C VAL A 76 -9.05 -5.33 11.21
N VAL A 77 -9.61 -4.69 10.19
CA VAL A 77 -8.85 -4.06 9.10
C VAL A 77 -8.90 -2.55 9.30
N HIS A 78 -7.75 -1.95 9.60
CA HIS A 78 -7.62 -0.52 9.87
C HIS A 78 -7.24 0.24 8.60
N THR A 79 -8.17 1.05 8.09
CA THR A 79 -7.97 1.89 6.90
C THR A 79 -8.14 3.39 7.18
N ALA A 80 -8.30 3.77 8.46
CA ALA A 80 -8.52 5.15 8.88
C ALA A 80 -7.18 5.90 9.05
N GLY A 81 -6.52 6.22 7.93
CA GLY A 81 -5.33 7.05 7.90
C GLY A 81 -5.61 8.55 8.12
N PRO A 82 -4.58 9.44 8.11
CA PRO A 82 -3.20 9.12 7.77
C PRO A 82 -2.45 8.44 8.92
N PHE A 83 -1.58 7.49 8.59
CA PHE A 83 -0.77 6.74 9.57
C PHE A 83 0.49 7.48 10.02
N GLN A 84 0.86 8.54 9.29
CA GLN A 84 1.94 9.42 9.70
C GLN A 84 1.54 10.22 10.94
N GLY A 85 2.15 9.89 12.07
CA GLY A 85 1.86 10.52 13.36
C GLY A 85 0.79 9.82 14.20
N GLN A 86 0.24 8.70 13.75
CA GLN A 86 -0.49 7.77 14.63
C GLN A 86 0.50 6.97 15.48
N ASP A 87 0.04 6.59 16.67
CA ASP A 87 0.67 5.56 17.50
C ASP A 87 0.05 4.18 17.22
N TYR A 88 0.39 3.20 18.04
CA TYR A 88 -0.11 1.84 17.90
C TYR A 88 -1.31 1.51 18.82
N ALA A 89 -1.97 2.52 19.39
CA ALA A 89 -3.06 2.33 20.35
C ALA A 89 -4.21 1.50 19.77
N VAL A 90 -4.57 1.72 18.49
CA VAL A 90 -5.60 0.94 17.79
C VAL A 90 -5.22 -0.55 17.72
N ALA A 91 -3.97 -0.86 17.37
CA ALA A 91 -3.49 -2.23 17.30
C ALA A 91 -3.52 -2.91 18.69
N HIS A 92 -3.02 -2.21 19.72
CA HIS A 92 -3.07 -2.71 21.09
C HIS A 92 -4.50 -2.95 21.59
N THR A 93 -5.43 -2.05 21.29
CA THR A 93 -6.84 -2.21 21.65
C THR A 93 -7.47 -3.44 20.99
N CYS A 94 -7.18 -3.66 19.70
CA CYS A 94 -7.64 -4.85 18.98
C CYS A 94 -7.11 -6.15 19.62
N LEU A 95 -5.82 -6.19 19.93
CA LEU A 95 -5.18 -7.35 20.55
C LEU A 95 -5.69 -7.63 21.96
N GLN A 96 -5.90 -6.58 22.77
CA GLN A 96 -6.52 -6.70 24.11
C GLN A 96 -7.94 -7.25 24.04
N ALA A 97 -8.69 -6.92 22.96
CA ALA A 97 -10.01 -7.47 22.71
C ALA A 97 -9.97 -8.89 22.09
N GLY A 98 -8.79 -9.49 21.94
CA GLY A 98 -8.60 -10.82 21.37
C GLY A 98 -8.82 -10.90 19.86
N MET A 99 -8.69 -9.79 19.13
CA MET A 99 -8.89 -9.70 17.69
C MET A 99 -7.54 -9.72 16.95
N HIS A 100 -7.52 -10.27 15.72
CA HIS A 100 -6.42 -10.04 14.80
C HIS A 100 -6.44 -8.60 14.29
N TYR A 101 -5.26 -8.05 13.98
CA TYR A 101 -5.12 -6.69 13.48
C TYR A 101 -4.40 -6.67 12.13
N ILE A 102 -4.93 -5.90 11.18
CA ILE A 102 -4.34 -5.67 9.86
C ILE A 102 -4.53 -4.20 9.52
N ASP A 103 -3.49 -3.51 9.06
CA ASP A 103 -3.62 -2.13 8.57
C ASP A 103 -3.06 -1.93 7.16
N LEU A 104 -3.45 -0.83 6.53
CA LEU A 104 -2.98 -0.38 5.24
C LEU A 104 -1.95 0.76 5.36
N ALA A 105 -1.19 0.79 6.43
CA ALA A 105 -0.23 1.85 6.68
C ALA A 105 0.80 1.97 5.55
N ASP A 106 1.08 3.21 5.18
CA ASP A 106 2.09 3.62 4.20
C ASP A 106 3.19 4.49 4.83
N GLY A 107 3.04 4.82 6.11
CA GLY A 107 4.01 5.59 6.88
C GLY A 107 5.28 4.78 7.16
N ARG A 108 6.44 5.23 6.62
CA ARG A 108 7.70 4.49 6.72
C ARG A 108 8.06 4.10 8.14
N ALA A 109 8.11 5.06 9.07
CA ALA A 109 8.45 4.78 10.47
C ALA A 109 7.40 3.90 11.14
N PHE A 110 6.11 4.15 10.88
CA PHE A 110 5.02 3.37 11.46
C PHE A 110 5.14 1.87 11.10
N VAL A 111 5.32 1.53 9.83
CA VAL A 111 5.41 0.13 9.40
C VAL A 111 6.73 -0.51 9.83
N ARG A 112 7.86 0.24 9.77
CA ARG A 112 9.17 -0.26 10.19
C ARG A 112 9.21 -0.63 11.66
N ASP A 113 8.65 0.23 12.52
CA ASP A 113 8.76 0.09 13.97
C ASP A 113 7.61 -0.75 14.58
N PHE A 114 6.57 -1.04 13.78
CA PHE A 114 5.39 -1.79 14.20
C PHE A 114 5.73 -3.16 14.83
N PRO A 115 6.59 -4.01 14.24
CA PRO A 115 6.90 -5.30 14.84
C PRO A 115 7.50 -5.15 16.24
N SER A 116 8.44 -4.24 16.43
CA SER A 116 9.09 -4.05 17.75
C SER A 116 8.15 -3.48 18.81
N ALA A 117 7.17 -2.67 18.40
CA ALA A 117 6.23 -2.02 19.30
C ALA A 117 5.06 -2.93 19.72
N VAL A 118 4.63 -3.84 18.86
CA VAL A 118 3.35 -4.57 18.99
C VAL A 118 3.53 -6.08 19.22
N ASP A 119 4.71 -6.67 18.91
CA ASP A 119 4.91 -8.12 18.92
C ASP A 119 4.63 -8.76 20.30
N ALA A 120 5.06 -8.16 21.39
CA ALA A 120 4.81 -8.69 22.74
C ALA A 120 3.31 -8.81 23.03
N ALA A 121 2.52 -7.80 22.69
CA ALA A 121 1.06 -7.80 22.89
C ALA A 121 0.38 -8.83 21.98
N ALA A 122 0.82 -8.93 20.72
CA ALA A 122 0.26 -9.89 19.76
C ALA A 122 0.53 -11.34 20.20
N ARG A 123 1.74 -11.64 20.65
CA ARG A 123 2.10 -12.96 21.20
C ARG A 123 1.34 -13.29 22.48
N GLN A 124 1.19 -12.33 23.39
CA GLN A 124 0.40 -12.50 24.62
C GLN A 124 -1.07 -12.81 24.28
N ALA A 125 -1.64 -12.12 23.30
CA ALA A 125 -3.00 -12.34 22.85
C ALA A 125 -3.17 -13.61 21.99
N GLN A 126 -2.08 -14.28 21.60
CA GLN A 126 -2.07 -15.36 20.61
C GLN A 126 -2.76 -14.95 19.29
N ARG A 127 -2.45 -13.75 18.83
CA ARG A 127 -3.03 -13.13 17.62
C ARG A 127 -1.95 -12.70 16.65
N VAL A 128 -2.38 -12.47 15.43
CA VAL A 128 -1.56 -11.91 14.35
C VAL A 128 -1.86 -10.42 14.25
N ALA A 129 -0.81 -9.60 14.19
CA ALA A 129 -0.89 -8.17 13.92
C ALA A 129 -0.01 -7.85 12.70
N ILE A 130 -0.59 -7.29 11.64
CA ILE A 130 0.10 -7.05 10.37
C ILE A 130 -0.05 -5.59 9.98
N SER A 131 1.08 -4.91 9.76
CA SER A 131 1.11 -3.53 9.29
C SER A 131 1.61 -3.44 7.85
N GLY A 132 1.07 -2.49 7.08
CA GLY A 132 1.44 -2.28 5.68
C GLY A 132 0.85 -3.31 4.72
N ALA A 133 -0.34 -3.83 4.99
CA ALA A 133 -1.05 -4.75 4.10
C ALA A 133 -1.63 -4.01 2.88
N SER A 134 -0.74 -3.43 2.07
CA SER A 134 -1.05 -2.58 0.92
C SER A 134 -0.13 -2.91 -0.26
N THR A 135 -0.08 -2.05 -1.28
CA THR A 135 0.83 -2.24 -2.44
C THR A 135 2.28 -2.35 -1.99
N LEU A 136 2.70 -1.50 -1.06
CA LEU A 136 4.01 -1.46 -0.42
C LEU A 136 3.81 -1.61 1.10
N PRO A 137 4.47 -2.55 1.76
CA PRO A 137 5.46 -3.52 1.25
C PRO A 137 4.90 -4.89 0.82
N ALA A 138 3.58 -5.11 0.83
CA ALA A 138 3.01 -6.46 0.63
C ALA A 138 3.20 -6.99 -0.80
N LEU A 139 2.67 -6.28 -1.81
CA LEU A 139 2.79 -6.71 -3.21
C LEU A 139 4.23 -6.60 -3.70
N SER A 140 4.95 -5.52 -3.34
CA SER A 140 6.36 -5.36 -3.74
C SER A 140 7.20 -6.55 -3.29
N SER A 141 7.13 -6.96 -2.03
CA SER A 141 7.87 -8.11 -1.53
C SER A 141 7.42 -9.43 -2.14
N ALA A 142 6.13 -9.64 -2.38
CA ALA A 142 5.62 -10.85 -3.03
C ALA A 142 6.16 -11.02 -4.46
N VAL A 143 6.29 -9.91 -5.21
CA VAL A 143 6.90 -9.91 -6.55
C VAL A 143 8.40 -10.20 -6.46
N ILE A 144 9.11 -9.54 -5.53
CA ILE A 144 10.54 -9.74 -5.35
C ILE A 144 10.83 -11.18 -4.94
N ASP A 145 10.13 -11.73 -3.94
CA ASP A 145 10.28 -13.11 -3.47
C ASP A 145 10.07 -14.12 -4.61
N ALA A 146 9.09 -13.89 -5.49
CA ALA A 146 8.82 -14.77 -6.63
C ALA A 146 9.93 -14.74 -7.70
N LEU A 147 10.63 -13.61 -7.84
CA LEU A 147 11.69 -13.43 -8.84
C LEU A 147 13.08 -13.71 -8.27
N LEU A 148 13.24 -13.66 -6.95
CA LEU A 148 14.53 -13.85 -6.26
C LEU A 148 15.27 -15.14 -6.68
N PRO A 149 14.59 -16.30 -6.88
CA PRO A 149 15.25 -17.54 -7.33
C PRO A 149 15.94 -17.44 -8.70
N ARG A 150 15.71 -16.37 -9.46
CA ARG A 150 16.41 -16.11 -10.73
C ARG A 150 17.81 -15.51 -10.53
N PHE A 151 18.11 -15.03 -9.34
CA PHE A 151 19.35 -14.33 -8.99
C PHE A 151 20.23 -15.15 -8.06
N SER A 152 21.51 -15.26 -8.39
CA SER A 152 22.55 -15.72 -7.46
C SER A 152 22.93 -14.60 -6.48
N ALA A 153 22.85 -13.34 -6.92
CA ALA A 153 23.03 -12.16 -6.09
C ALA A 153 22.10 -11.03 -6.57
N LEU A 154 21.27 -10.52 -5.68
CA LEU A 154 20.39 -9.37 -5.95
C LEU A 154 21.10 -8.09 -5.48
N HIS A 155 21.34 -7.15 -6.38
CA HIS A 155 22.07 -5.91 -6.09
C HIS A 155 21.17 -4.68 -6.03
N GLY A 156 20.08 -4.63 -6.79
CA GLY A 156 19.24 -3.44 -6.87
C GLY A 156 17.76 -3.74 -7.05
N ILE A 157 16.96 -2.95 -6.37
CA ILE A 157 15.49 -2.95 -6.43
C ILE A 157 15.03 -1.54 -6.78
N ARG A 158 14.27 -1.40 -7.86
CA ARG A 158 13.58 -0.16 -8.21
C ARG A 158 12.10 -0.41 -8.37
N MET A 159 11.30 0.46 -7.76
CA MET A 159 9.85 0.36 -7.83
C MET A 159 9.26 1.69 -8.27
N VAL A 160 8.20 1.61 -9.06
CA VAL A 160 7.45 2.79 -9.53
C VAL A 160 5.96 2.50 -9.46
N ILE A 161 5.19 3.43 -8.90
CA ILE A 161 3.73 3.43 -8.99
C ILE A 161 3.30 4.63 -9.84
N ALA A 162 2.40 4.37 -10.79
CA ALA A 162 1.88 5.36 -11.73
C ALA A 162 0.35 5.22 -11.85
N PRO A 163 -0.43 5.92 -10.99
CA PRO A 163 -1.88 5.87 -11.08
C PRO A 163 -2.39 6.53 -12.36
N ALA A 164 -3.58 6.12 -12.80
CA ALA A 164 -4.32 6.79 -13.85
C ALA A 164 -4.80 8.18 -13.39
N GLN A 165 -4.80 9.17 -14.28
CA GLN A 165 -5.25 10.54 -13.96
C GLN A 165 -6.73 10.56 -13.55
N GLY A 166 -7.59 9.80 -14.21
CA GLY A 166 -9.01 9.71 -13.88
C GLY A 166 -9.31 9.01 -12.55
N THR A 167 -8.29 8.48 -11.86
CA THR A 167 -8.49 7.83 -10.56
C THR A 167 -8.94 8.84 -9.52
N PRO A 168 -10.13 8.65 -8.89
CA PRO A 168 -10.56 9.51 -7.81
C PRO A 168 -9.61 9.39 -6.63
N LEU A 169 -8.80 10.40 -6.38
CA LEU A 169 -7.96 10.46 -5.20
C LEU A 169 -8.75 11.05 -4.03
N GLY A 170 -8.81 10.33 -2.91
CA GLY A 170 -9.33 10.89 -1.66
C GLY A 170 -8.47 12.06 -1.19
N LEU A 171 -9.07 13.08 -0.58
CA LEU A 171 -8.33 14.25 -0.05
C LEU A 171 -7.25 13.82 0.96
N ALA A 172 -7.48 12.75 1.72
CA ALA A 172 -6.49 12.18 2.64
C ALA A 172 -5.24 11.71 1.89
N THR A 173 -5.39 11.03 0.76
CA THR A 173 -4.27 10.59 -0.10
C THR A 173 -3.50 11.79 -0.65
N VAL A 174 -4.20 12.83 -1.14
CA VAL A 174 -3.54 14.04 -1.65
C VAL A 174 -2.78 14.76 -0.53
N ARG A 175 -3.34 14.83 0.68
CA ARG A 175 -2.65 15.39 1.85
C ARG A 175 -1.42 14.59 2.23
N ALA A 176 -1.48 13.26 2.21
CA ALA A 176 -0.34 12.38 2.46
C ALA A 176 0.77 12.62 1.42
N VAL A 177 0.44 12.62 0.13
CA VAL A 177 1.38 12.93 -0.96
C VAL A 177 2.08 14.27 -0.77
N LEU A 178 1.31 15.31 -0.46
CA LEU A 178 1.86 16.65 -0.29
C LEU A 178 2.64 16.82 1.01
N SER A 179 2.38 16.02 2.05
CA SER A 179 3.17 16.07 3.29
C SER A 179 4.64 15.76 3.05
N TYR A 180 4.93 14.84 2.15
CA TYR A 180 6.29 14.45 1.75
C TYR A 180 6.92 15.36 0.68
N CYS A 181 6.11 16.18 0.01
CA CYS A 181 6.59 17.04 -1.08
C CYS A 181 7.62 18.06 -0.56
N GLY A 182 8.84 17.98 -1.08
CA GLY A 182 9.94 18.85 -0.63
C GLY A 182 10.58 18.45 0.71
N THR A 183 10.18 17.32 1.31
CA THR A 183 10.77 16.82 2.55
C THR A 183 11.94 15.89 2.22
N PRO A 184 13.11 16.04 2.89
CA PRO A 184 14.23 15.12 2.70
C PRO A 184 13.93 13.77 3.37
N PHE A 185 14.35 12.68 2.73
CA PHE A 185 14.40 11.34 3.29
C PHE A 185 15.62 10.58 2.75
N THR A 186 15.91 9.41 3.28
CA THR A 186 17.04 8.59 2.84
C THR A 186 16.59 7.36 2.10
N TRP A 187 17.32 6.98 1.05
CA TRP A 187 17.23 5.68 0.40
C TRP A 187 18.60 5.05 0.22
N LEU A 188 18.64 3.75 0.01
CA LEU A 188 19.89 3.05 -0.26
C LEU A 188 20.24 3.16 -1.76
N HIS A 189 21.47 3.60 -2.07
CA HIS A 189 21.98 3.68 -3.44
C HIS A 189 23.48 3.39 -3.46
N GLU A 190 23.87 2.38 -4.24
CA GLU A 190 25.25 1.92 -4.36
C GLU A 190 25.92 1.64 -3.00
N GLY A 191 25.22 0.93 -2.12
CA GLY A 191 25.69 0.55 -0.79
C GLY A 191 25.75 1.70 0.23
N ARG A 192 25.24 2.90 -0.11
CA ARG A 192 25.25 4.06 0.77
C ARG A 192 23.87 4.66 0.95
N TRP A 193 23.57 5.08 2.16
CA TRP A 193 22.36 5.87 2.42
C TRP A 193 22.56 7.28 1.90
N GLN A 194 21.71 7.69 0.94
CA GLN A 194 21.74 8.99 0.32
C GLN A 194 20.47 9.76 0.64
N THR A 195 20.62 11.03 1.02
CA THR A 195 19.48 11.93 1.20
C THR A 195 18.95 12.40 -0.14
N VAL A 196 17.66 12.23 -0.33
CA VAL A 196 16.91 12.70 -1.49
C VAL A 196 15.69 13.49 -1.04
N VAL A 197 15.09 14.26 -1.94
CA VAL A 197 13.96 15.12 -1.63
C VAL A 197 12.70 14.56 -2.32
N GLY A 198 11.66 14.38 -1.53
CA GLY A 198 10.38 13.87 -2.02
C GLY A 198 9.78 14.76 -3.11
N TRP A 199 9.29 14.14 -4.17
CA TRP A 199 8.70 14.76 -5.37
C TRP A 199 9.65 15.66 -6.19
N ALA A 200 10.92 15.81 -5.79
CA ALA A 200 11.90 16.55 -6.56
C ALA A 200 12.48 15.71 -7.72
N ARG A 201 13.13 16.40 -8.67
CA ARG A 201 13.94 15.81 -9.75
C ARG A 201 13.26 14.62 -10.45
N PRO A 202 12.14 14.83 -11.17
CA PRO A 202 11.45 13.77 -11.89
C PRO A 202 12.35 13.19 -12.98
N THR A 203 12.31 11.86 -13.13
CA THR A 203 12.98 11.12 -14.19
C THR A 203 11.97 10.37 -15.04
N ARG A 204 12.28 10.18 -16.33
CA ARG A 204 11.39 9.45 -17.25
C ARG A 204 11.48 7.94 -16.99
N VAL A 205 10.32 7.30 -16.88
CA VAL A 205 10.18 5.85 -16.72
C VAL A 205 9.30 5.33 -17.86
N GLN A 206 9.74 4.25 -18.50
CA GLN A 206 9.02 3.57 -19.57
C GLN A 206 8.39 2.31 -18.99
N PHE A 207 7.09 2.15 -19.10
CA PHE A 207 6.33 0.94 -18.76
C PHE A 207 6.08 0.09 -20.01
N ALA A 208 5.72 -1.18 -19.81
CA ALA A 208 5.39 -2.08 -20.92
C ALA A 208 4.14 -1.62 -21.67
N GLN A 209 3.07 -1.28 -20.94
CA GLN A 209 1.77 -0.95 -21.56
C GLN A 209 1.29 0.50 -21.27
N LEU A 210 2.02 1.28 -20.48
CA LEU A 210 1.69 2.69 -20.24
C LEU A 210 2.58 3.60 -21.06
N ALA A 211 2.05 4.75 -21.44
CA ALA A 211 2.87 5.84 -21.97
C ALA A 211 3.97 6.21 -20.96
N PRO A 212 5.13 6.70 -21.40
CA PRO A 212 6.22 7.10 -20.53
C PRO A 212 5.75 8.12 -19.48
N ARG A 213 6.12 7.90 -18.22
CA ARG A 213 5.74 8.77 -17.10
C ARG A 213 6.96 9.50 -16.54
N LEU A 214 6.75 10.68 -15.97
CA LEU A 214 7.72 11.33 -15.11
C LEU A 214 7.50 10.85 -13.67
N ALA A 215 8.53 10.29 -13.05
CA ALA A 215 8.47 9.73 -11.70
C ALA A 215 9.51 10.40 -10.77
N SER A 216 9.08 10.80 -9.59
CA SER A 216 9.90 11.44 -8.57
C SER A 216 10.12 10.54 -7.36
N PRO A 217 11.20 10.70 -6.60
CA PRO A 217 11.41 10.00 -5.34
C PRO A 217 10.24 10.22 -4.38
N CYS A 218 9.81 9.16 -3.71
CA CYS A 218 8.78 9.20 -2.69
C CYS A 218 9.16 8.28 -1.54
N ASP A 219 8.87 8.70 -0.30
CA ASP A 219 9.23 7.93 0.89
C ASP A 219 8.23 6.80 1.13
N VAL A 220 8.75 5.59 1.41
CA VAL A 220 7.95 4.38 1.63
C VAL A 220 8.64 3.43 2.62
N PRO A 221 7.87 2.53 3.27
CA PRO A 221 8.42 1.54 4.21
C PRO A 221 9.52 0.66 3.61
N ASP A 222 9.41 0.33 2.33
CA ASP A 222 10.32 -0.53 1.58
C ASP A 222 11.77 -0.08 1.61
N HIS A 223 12.03 1.23 1.77
CA HIS A 223 13.40 1.74 1.88
C HIS A 223 14.17 1.18 3.07
N ASP A 224 13.50 0.92 4.21
CA ASP A 224 14.11 0.31 5.39
C ASP A 224 13.94 -1.21 5.42
N LEU A 225 12.80 -1.70 4.95
CA LEU A 225 12.41 -3.10 5.09
C LEU A 225 13.10 -4.03 4.08
N LEU A 226 13.22 -3.61 2.81
CA LEU A 226 13.82 -4.46 1.78
C LEU A 226 15.31 -4.71 1.97
N PRO A 227 16.15 -3.72 2.39
CA PRO A 227 17.55 -4.02 2.71
C PRO A 227 17.72 -5.00 3.85
N GLN A 228 16.82 -5.02 4.83
CA GLN A 228 16.83 -5.97 5.94
C GLN A 228 16.42 -7.38 5.47
N ARG A 229 15.41 -7.48 4.58
CA ARG A 229 14.89 -8.74 4.08
C ARG A 229 15.80 -9.39 3.05
N TYR A 230 16.47 -8.61 2.21
CA TYR A 230 17.34 -9.09 1.13
C TYR A 230 18.80 -8.64 1.37
N PRO A 231 19.55 -9.36 2.21
CA PRO A 231 20.94 -9.04 2.48
C PRO A 231 21.79 -9.02 1.20
N GLY A 232 22.65 -8.01 1.07
CA GLY A 232 23.49 -7.84 -0.12
C GLY A 232 22.92 -6.86 -1.16
N VAL A 233 21.65 -6.44 -1.04
CA VAL A 233 21.10 -5.38 -1.88
C VAL A 233 21.85 -4.07 -1.62
N GLN A 234 22.30 -3.45 -2.70
CA GLN A 234 23.06 -2.18 -2.65
C GLN A 234 22.20 -0.97 -3.00
N SER A 235 21.04 -1.17 -3.63
CA SER A 235 20.16 -0.08 -4.01
C SER A 235 18.70 -0.44 -3.85
N VAL A 236 17.94 0.39 -3.13
CA VAL A 236 16.49 0.29 -3.00
C VAL A 236 15.89 1.68 -3.24
N GLN A 237 15.12 1.81 -4.31
CA GLN A 237 14.56 3.07 -4.76
C GLN A 237 13.08 2.94 -5.08
N PHE A 238 12.28 3.87 -4.58
CA PHE A 238 10.89 4.00 -4.97
C PHE A 238 10.61 5.37 -5.55
N ARG A 239 9.77 5.39 -6.60
CA ARG A 239 9.31 6.61 -7.25
C ARG A 239 7.81 6.56 -7.47
N ALA A 240 7.16 7.71 -7.39
CA ALA A 240 5.76 7.88 -7.75
C ALA A 240 5.63 8.81 -8.96
N ALA A 241 4.73 8.46 -9.86
CA ALA A 241 4.48 9.21 -11.08
C ALA A 241 3.04 9.68 -11.15
N LEU A 242 2.81 10.92 -11.59
CA LEU A 242 1.50 11.35 -12.08
C LEU A 242 1.44 11.11 -13.59
N GLU A 243 0.23 10.87 -14.09
CA GLU A 243 0.03 10.64 -15.53
C GLU A 243 0.33 11.87 -16.36
N VAL A 244 -0.20 13.02 -15.94
CA VAL A 244 -0.04 14.28 -16.66
C VAL A 244 1.31 14.90 -16.31
N PRO A 245 2.26 15.01 -17.29
CA PRO A 245 3.62 15.49 -17.01
C PRO A 245 3.66 16.91 -16.45
N PHE A 246 2.68 17.75 -16.78
CA PHE A 246 2.57 19.10 -16.25
C PHE A 246 2.34 19.07 -14.73
N LEU A 247 1.41 18.25 -14.24
CA LEU A 247 1.11 18.12 -12.80
C LEU A 247 2.34 17.59 -12.03
N GLN A 248 3.08 16.66 -12.63
CA GLN A 248 4.32 16.14 -12.04
C GLN A 248 5.38 17.26 -11.90
N ARG A 249 5.51 18.13 -12.92
CA ARG A 249 6.42 19.28 -12.86
C ARG A 249 5.96 20.33 -11.83
N CYS A 250 4.65 20.56 -11.70
CA CYS A 250 4.11 21.44 -10.66
C CYS A 250 4.47 20.94 -9.26
N LEU A 251 4.33 19.63 -8.98
CA LEU A 251 4.76 19.05 -7.72
C LEU A 251 6.27 19.19 -7.50
N ALA A 252 7.06 18.97 -8.54
CA ALA A 252 8.51 19.18 -8.45
C ALA A 252 8.88 20.64 -8.16
N GLY A 253 8.14 21.60 -8.71
CA GLY A 253 8.26 23.03 -8.40
C GLY A 253 7.92 23.36 -6.95
N VAL A 254 6.81 22.79 -6.43
CA VAL A 254 6.44 22.92 -5.02
C VAL A 254 7.52 22.31 -4.11
N ALA A 255 8.04 21.14 -4.48
CA ALA A 255 9.14 20.50 -3.75
C ALA A 255 10.38 21.36 -3.72
N TRP A 256 10.74 21.97 -4.85
CA TRP A 256 11.88 22.88 -4.95
C TRP A 256 11.71 24.13 -4.08
N LEU A 257 10.55 24.79 -4.11
CA LEU A 257 10.27 25.96 -3.27
C LEU A 257 10.42 25.61 -1.78
N ARG A 258 9.81 24.50 -1.35
CA ARG A 258 9.87 24.06 0.04
C ARG A 258 11.30 23.70 0.49
N GLN A 259 12.07 23.06 -0.38
CA GLN A 259 13.47 22.72 -0.13
C GLN A 259 14.32 24.00 0.10
N HIS A 260 13.95 25.12 -0.53
CA HIS A 260 14.62 26.41 -0.35
C HIS A 260 14.01 27.27 0.76
N GLY A 261 13.24 26.67 1.67
CA GLY A 261 12.74 27.32 2.87
C GLY A 261 11.49 28.18 2.68
N VAL A 262 10.82 28.11 1.52
CA VAL A 262 9.57 28.85 1.33
C VAL A 262 8.45 28.19 2.16
N PRO A 263 7.84 28.90 3.14
CA PRO A 263 6.75 28.36 3.95
C PRO A 263 5.49 28.23 3.10
N LEU A 264 5.10 26.99 2.79
CA LEU A 264 3.92 26.70 1.99
C LEU A 264 2.82 26.06 2.87
N PRO A 265 1.56 26.54 2.79
CA PRO A 265 0.44 25.99 3.55
C PRO A 265 -0.02 24.67 2.90
N MET A 266 0.71 23.57 3.13
CA MET A 266 0.52 22.28 2.44
C MET A 266 -0.90 21.75 2.54
N ALA A 267 -1.59 21.96 3.67
CA ALA A 267 -2.99 21.52 3.83
C ALA A 267 -3.94 22.23 2.85
N ARG A 268 -3.77 23.55 2.66
CA ARG A 268 -4.57 24.33 1.68
C ARG A 268 -4.19 23.99 0.24
N LEU A 269 -2.90 23.78 -0.02
CA LEU A 269 -2.41 23.35 -1.33
C LEU A 269 -2.98 21.99 -1.71
N ALA A 270 -3.21 21.07 -0.77
CA ALA A 270 -3.83 19.78 -1.04
C ALA A 270 -5.24 19.94 -1.63
N GLU A 271 -6.03 20.83 -1.08
CA GLU A 271 -7.40 21.08 -1.57
C GLU A 271 -7.41 21.75 -2.95
N VAL A 272 -6.53 22.71 -3.14
CA VAL A 272 -6.36 23.39 -4.43
C VAL A 272 -5.88 22.41 -5.48
N PHE A 273 -4.86 21.62 -5.16
CA PHE A 273 -4.29 20.62 -6.05
C PHE A 273 -5.31 19.55 -6.43
N ALA A 274 -6.07 19.03 -5.45
CA ALA A 274 -7.10 18.03 -5.70
C ALA A 274 -8.22 18.56 -6.63
N ARG A 275 -8.58 19.84 -6.51
CA ARG A 275 -9.57 20.48 -7.40
C ARG A 275 -9.01 20.74 -8.78
N ALA A 276 -7.82 21.32 -8.86
CA ALA A 276 -7.18 21.67 -10.12
C ALA A 276 -6.80 20.41 -10.94
N ALA A 277 -6.37 19.32 -10.28
CA ALA A 277 -6.02 18.08 -10.96
C ALA A 277 -7.18 17.53 -11.80
N ARG A 278 -8.43 17.68 -11.34
CA ARG A 278 -9.62 17.23 -12.09
C ARG A 278 -9.83 17.94 -13.43
N TRP A 279 -9.32 19.16 -13.59
CA TRP A 279 -9.39 19.83 -14.90
C TRP A 279 -8.51 19.16 -15.96
N PHE A 280 -7.58 18.35 -15.50
CA PHE A 280 -6.66 17.61 -16.36
C PHE A 280 -7.10 16.17 -16.65
N ASP A 281 -8.24 15.70 -16.09
CA ASP A 281 -8.74 14.34 -16.28
C ASP A 281 -8.93 14.00 -17.77
N ARG A 282 -9.32 15.00 -18.59
CA ARG A 282 -9.44 14.87 -20.05
C ARG A 282 -8.13 14.60 -20.79
N PHE A 283 -6.98 14.81 -20.17
CA PHE A 283 -5.65 14.58 -20.72
C PHE A 283 -5.01 13.28 -20.22
N GLY A 284 -5.69 12.58 -19.34
CA GLY A 284 -5.28 11.29 -18.83
C GLY A 284 -6.01 10.15 -19.51
N THR A 285 -5.67 8.95 -19.07
CA THR A 285 -6.32 7.70 -19.44
C THR A 285 -6.94 7.05 -18.22
N ASP A 286 -7.53 5.90 -18.41
CA ASP A 286 -7.98 5.01 -17.34
C ASP A 286 -6.91 3.99 -16.91
N LEU A 287 -5.68 4.12 -17.47
CA LEU A 287 -4.59 3.17 -17.28
C LEU A 287 -3.64 3.64 -16.17
N GLY A 288 -3.50 2.82 -15.14
CA GLY A 288 -2.49 2.96 -14.10
C GLY A 288 -1.63 1.71 -14.01
N GLY A 289 -0.54 1.75 -13.25
CA GLY A 289 0.30 0.57 -13.09
C GLY A 289 1.38 0.69 -12.04
N MET A 290 2.05 -0.43 -11.84
CA MET A 290 3.21 -0.57 -10.97
C MET A 290 4.33 -1.28 -11.73
N ARG A 291 5.57 -0.90 -11.43
CA ARG A 291 6.76 -1.60 -11.88
C ARG A 291 7.60 -2.01 -10.69
N VAL A 292 8.14 -3.23 -10.76
CA VAL A 292 9.25 -3.72 -9.93
C VAL A 292 10.39 -4.13 -10.86
N GLU A 293 11.52 -3.48 -10.73
CA GLU A 293 12.75 -3.79 -11.48
C GLU A 293 13.79 -4.34 -10.51
N LEU A 294 14.34 -5.49 -10.84
CA LEU A 294 15.40 -6.18 -10.09
C LEU A 294 16.67 -6.23 -10.93
N ARG A 295 17.81 -5.99 -10.31
CA ARG A 295 19.14 -6.08 -10.94
C ARG A 295 20.08 -6.90 -10.08
N GLY A 296 20.87 -7.75 -10.71
CA GLY A 296 21.83 -8.60 -10.00
C GLY A 296 22.59 -9.49 -10.94
N MET A 297 23.02 -10.65 -10.42
CA MET A 297 23.68 -11.69 -11.19
C MET A 297 22.77 -12.92 -11.29
N SER A 298 22.71 -13.55 -12.45
CA SER A 298 21.98 -14.81 -12.64
C SER A 298 22.69 -15.97 -11.97
N HIS A 299 21.97 -17.08 -11.74
CA HIS A 299 22.64 -18.34 -11.44
C HIS A 299 23.48 -18.81 -12.62
N PRO A 300 24.63 -19.44 -12.39
CA PRO A 300 25.41 -20.06 -13.45
C PRO A 300 24.63 -21.24 -14.05
N GLN A 301 24.17 -21.06 -15.29
CA GLN A 301 23.59 -22.11 -16.11
C GLN A 301 24.57 -22.38 -17.24
N ALA A 302 25.41 -23.40 -17.14
CA ALA A 302 26.40 -23.75 -18.17
C ALA A 302 27.41 -22.64 -18.53
N GLY A 303 27.82 -21.81 -17.57
CA GLY A 303 28.78 -20.72 -17.77
C GLY A 303 28.91 -19.83 -16.55
N ASP A 304 29.65 -18.73 -16.66
CA ASP A 304 29.80 -17.76 -15.59
C ASP A 304 28.47 -16.99 -15.30
N PRO A 305 28.25 -16.56 -14.05
CA PRO A 305 27.13 -15.71 -13.71
C PRO A 305 27.14 -14.44 -14.59
N ARG A 306 26.01 -14.12 -15.21
CA ARG A 306 25.87 -12.93 -16.06
C ARG A 306 25.02 -11.86 -15.36
N PRO A 307 25.23 -10.58 -15.66
CA PRO A 307 24.33 -9.53 -15.24
C PRO A 307 22.89 -9.83 -15.69
N LEU A 308 21.96 -9.72 -14.77
CA LEU A 308 20.54 -9.99 -14.99
C LEU A 308 19.71 -8.80 -14.53
N ARG A 309 18.79 -8.34 -15.39
CA ARG A 309 17.81 -7.32 -15.08
C ARG A 309 16.43 -7.83 -15.44
N LEU A 310 15.58 -7.97 -14.43
CA LEU A 310 14.20 -8.37 -14.61
C LEU A 310 13.29 -7.17 -14.30
N GLN A 311 12.28 -7.01 -15.12
CA GLN A 311 11.26 -5.98 -14.98
C GLN A 311 9.89 -6.66 -14.96
N TRP A 312 9.17 -6.50 -13.85
CA TRP A 312 7.77 -6.91 -13.72
C TRP A 312 6.90 -5.66 -13.73
N ASP A 313 5.96 -5.61 -14.64
CA ASP A 313 4.98 -4.54 -14.79
C ASP A 313 3.58 -5.09 -14.51
N LEU A 314 2.79 -4.31 -13.76
CA LEU A 314 1.36 -4.49 -13.57
C LEU A 314 0.65 -3.31 -14.22
N THR A 315 -0.34 -3.59 -15.06
CA THR A 315 -1.22 -2.60 -15.68
C THR A 315 -2.65 -2.83 -15.24
N ALA A 316 -3.29 -1.80 -14.72
CA ALA A 316 -4.69 -1.77 -14.33
C ALA A 316 -5.44 -0.77 -15.22
N ALA A 317 -6.39 -1.28 -15.99
CA ALA A 317 -7.30 -0.48 -16.82
C ALA A 317 -8.59 -0.14 -16.07
N MET A 318 -9.48 0.60 -16.71
CA MET A 318 -10.84 0.94 -16.23
C MET A 318 -10.84 1.58 -14.84
N LEU A 319 -9.79 2.33 -14.51
CA LEU A 319 -9.62 2.97 -13.20
C LEU A 319 -9.59 1.97 -12.02
N HIS A 320 -9.27 0.70 -12.26
CA HIS A 320 -9.18 -0.33 -11.21
C HIS A 320 -7.93 -0.22 -10.32
N GLY A 321 -6.99 0.69 -10.64
CA GLY A 321 -5.79 0.91 -9.83
C GLY A 321 -6.01 0.99 -8.31
N PRO A 322 -7.07 1.66 -7.80
CA PRO A 322 -7.35 1.73 -6.36
C PRO A 322 -7.72 0.41 -5.68
N GLU A 323 -7.99 -0.66 -6.42
CA GLU A 323 -8.22 -1.99 -5.85
C GLU A 323 -6.89 -2.63 -5.39
N ILE A 324 -5.76 -2.33 -6.05
CA ILE A 324 -4.45 -2.92 -5.78
C ILE A 324 -4.03 -2.77 -4.31
N PRO A 325 -4.11 -1.58 -3.68
CA PRO A 325 -3.77 -1.42 -2.26
C PRO A 325 -4.64 -2.22 -1.30
N CYS A 326 -5.81 -2.69 -1.73
CA CYS A 326 -6.76 -3.41 -0.91
C CYS A 326 -6.51 -4.92 -0.89
N PHE A 327 -5.89 -5.48 -1.92
CA PHE A 327 -5.78 -6.92 -2.10
C PHE A 327 -5.05 -7.62 -0.96
N ALA A 328 -3.97 -7.05 -0.44
CA ALA A 328 -3.22 -7.68 0.64
C ALA A 328 -4.10 -7.89 1.89
N ALA A 329 -4.82 -6.87 2.33
CA ALA A 329 -5.71 -6.97 3.47
C ALA A 329 -6.86 -7.96 3.22
N ILE A 330 -7.45 -7.96 2.01
CA ILE A 330 -8.51 -8.89 1.61
C ILE A 330 -8.01 -10.34 1.68
N LEU A 331 -6.85 -10.62 1.09
CA LEU A 331 -6.25 -11.96 1.07
C LEU A 331 -5.92 -12.44 2.48
N LEU A 332 -5.33 -11.59 3.33
CA LEU A 332 -5.02 -11.94 4.72
C LEU A 332 -6.27 -12.25 5.54
N VAL A 333 -7.33 -11.46 5.40
CA VAL A 333 -8.61 -11.73 6.07
C VAL A 333 -9.21 -13.05 5.60
N ARG A 334 -9.18 -13.34 4.29
CA ARG A 334 -9.67 -14.61 3.75
C ARG A 334 -8.85 -15.80 4.26
N LYS A 335 -7.52 -15.67 4.38
CA LYS A 335 -6.66 -16.69 5.00
C LYS A 335 -7.06 -16.96 6.45
N LEU A 336 -7.21 -15.91 7.26
CA LEU A 336 -7.63 -16.04 8.66
C LEU A 336 -9.00 -16.72 8.78
N ALA A 337 -9.98 -16.29 7.99
CA ALA A 337 -11.32 -16.86 7.98
C ALA A 337 -11.37 -18.33 7.51
N ALA A 338 -10.45 -18.72 6.64
CA ALA A 338 -10.26 -20.11 6.20
C ALA A 338 -9.47 -20.96 7.20
N GLY A 339 -9.05 -20.40 8.34
CA GLY A 339 -8.23 -21.10 9.33
C GLY A 339 -6.80 -21.38 8.88
N GLN A 340 -6.31 -20.69 7.84
CA GLN A 340 -4.92 -20.83 7.42
C GLN A 340 -4.00 -20.19 8.46
N ALA A 341 -2.96 -20.92 8.86
CA ALA A 341 -2.01 -20.44 9.85
C ALA A 341 -1.18 -19.27 9.32
N LEU A 342 -1.28 -18.13 10.00
CA LEU A 342 -0.36 -17.01 9.87
C LEU A 342 0.53 -16.96 11.12
N PRO A 343 1.77 -16.46 11.03
CA PRO A 343 2.69 -16.43 12.17
C PRO A 343 2.13 -15.52 13.26
N ILE A 344 1.98 -16.06 14.49
CA ILE A 344 1.58 -15.28 15.68
C ILE A 344 2.65 -14.23 15.96
N GLY A 345 2.22 -13.03 16.31
CA GLY A 345 3.08 -11.89 16.59
C GLY A 345 2.79 -10.72 15.67
N ALA A 346 3.65 -9.70 15.70
CA ALA A 346 3.52 -8.50 14.89
C ALA A 346 4.52 -8.51 13.72
N HIS A 347 4.04 -8.19 12.53
CA HIS A 347 4.81 -8.28 11.30
C HIS A 347 4.55 -7.08 10.39
N ALA A 348 5.59 -6.60 9.70
CA ALA A 348 5.38 -5.88 8.45
C ALA A 348 4.85 -6.88 7.40
N CYS A 349 3.97 -6.44 6.52
CA CYS A 349 3.32 -7.32 5.53
C CYS A 349 4.29 -7.73 4.41
N MET A 350 5.26 -8.58 4.73
CA MET A 350 6.21 -9.14 3.78
C MET A 350 6.32 -10.65 3.95
N GLY A 351 6.34 -11.40 2.83
CA GLY A 351 6.45 -12.85 2.83
C GLY A 351 5.23 -13.60 3.40
N LEU A 352 4.12 -12.92 3.63
CA LEU A 352 2.86 -13.49 4.12
C LEU A 352 1.90 -13.85 2.97
N LEU A 353 2.12 -13.27 1.82
CA LEU A 353 1.35 -13.47 0.59
C LEU A 353 2.31 -13.73 -0.57
N THR A 354 1.89 -14.57 -1.50
CA THR A 354 2.63 -14.90 -2.70
C THR A 354 2.17 -14.05 -3.89
N ARG A 355 3.03 -13.88 -4.90
CA ARG A 355 2.65 -13.24 -6.16
C ARG A 355 1.45 -13.93 -6.83
N ALA A 356 1.39 -15.25 -6.78
CA ALA A 356 0.30 -16.03 -7.37
C ALA A 356 -1.06 -15.71 -6.73
N GLU A 357 -1.12 -15.46 -5.42
CA GLU A 357 -2.35 -15.05 -4.74
C GLU A 357 -2.81 -13.66 -5.21
N PHE A 358 -1.89 -12.73 -5.40
CA PHE A 358 -2.22 -11.43 -5.99
C PHE A 358 -2.68 -11.55 -7.44
N GLU A 359 -2.05 -12.41 -8.25
CA GLU A 359 -2.42 -12.62 -9.66
C GLU A 359 -3.84 -13.18 -9.80
N GLN A 360 -4.34 -13.95 -8.83
CA GLN A 360 -5.74 -14.38 -8.79
C GLN A 360 -6.70 -13.19 -8.60
N GLU A 361 -6.36 -12.23 -7.71
CA GLU A 361 -7.15 -11.01 -7.59
C GLU A 361 -7.04 -10.15 -8.86
N PHE A 362 -5.85 -10.02 -9.45
CA PHE A 362 -5.66 -9.27 -10.70
C PHE A 362 -6.53 -9.78 -11.84
N ALA A 363 -6.65 -11.11 -11.96
CA ALA A 363 -7.48 -11.73 -12.99
C ALA A 363 -8.96 -11.34 -12.87
N ALA A 364 -9.49 -11.27 -11.63
CA ALA A 364 -10.86 -10.83 -11.38
C ALA A 364 -11.13 -9.37 -11.80
N TRP A 365 -10.09 -8.54 -11.85
CA TRP A 365 -10.14 -7.13 -12.24
C TRP A 365 -9.56 -6.86 -13.63
N GLN A 366 -9.30 -7.92 -14.42
CA GLN A 366 -8.72 -7.83 -15.77
C GLN A 366 -7.41 -7.03 -15.80
N MET A 367 -6.63 -7.09 -14.71
CA MET A 367 -5.31 -6.48 -14.66
C MET A 367 -4.30 -7.40 -15.34
N VAL A 368 -3.34 -6.81 -16.04
CA VAL A 368 -2.34 -7.53 -16.83
C VAL A 368 -0.97 -7.39 -16.19
N THR A 369 -0.25 -8.51 -16.08
CA THR A 369 1.14 -8.52 -15.62
C THR A 369 2.07 -8.97 -16.74
N GLU A 370 3.22 -8.33 -16.84
CA GLU A 370 4.28 -8.70 -17.79
C GLU A 370 5.62 -8.82 -17.08
N LEU A 371 6.36 -9.86 -17.43
CA LEU A 371 7.74 -10.06 -16.97
C LEU A 371 8.68 -10.00 -18.16
N LEU A 372 9.61 -9.05 -18.12
CA LEU A 372 10.59 -8.81 -19.17
C LEU A 372 12.01 -9.00 -18.62
N GLU A 373 12.84 -9.68 -19.38
CA GLU A 373 14.30 -9.62 -19.19
C GLU A 373 14.82 -8.49 -20.08
N VAL A 374 15.38 -7.46 -19.48
CA VAL A 374 15.82 -6.25 -20.20
C VAL A 374 17.34 -6.16 -20.22
N PRO A 375 17.95 -5.57 -21.27
CA PRO A 375 19.40 -5.34 -21.30
C PRO A 375 19.87 -4.58 -20.04
N VAL A 376 21.03 -4.95 -19.53
CA VAL A 376 21.68 -4.36 -18.36
C VAL A 376 22.33 -3.03 -18.72
#